data_db2c7fa54c429c6d20a6b003b695fd2d
#
_entry.id   db2c7fa54c429c6d20a6b003b695fd2d
#
_cell.length_a   1.000
_cell.length_b   1.000
_cell.length_c   1.000
_cell.angle_alpha   90.00
_cell.angle_beta   90.00
_cell.angle_gamma   90.00
#
_symmetry.space_group_name_H-M   'P 1'
#
loop_
_entity.id
_entity.type
_entity.pdbx_description
1 polymer ?
#
loop_
_entity_poly.entity_id
_entity_poly.type
_entity_poly.pdbx_seq_one_letter_code
_entity_poly.pdbx_strand_id
1 'polypeptide(L)'
;MREHEFTLILTADPNDEEADRLYGIFNDGTLSTIAGVAQIRFHREAASLEEAIRSAMADVRAAGLDTERVEIEPEMVGQPA
;
A
#
# COMPACT_ATOMS: atom_id res chain seq x y z
N MET A 1 1.14 -16.46 -10.37
CA MET A 1 1.17 -15.32 -9.45
C MET A 1 -0.10 -15.25 -8.64
N ARG A 2 -0.03 -14.66 -7.48
CA ARG A 2 -1.17 -14.57 -6.57
C ARG A 2 -1.39 -13.11 -6.20
N GLU A 3 -2.63 -12.76 -5.90
CA GLU A 3 -2.96 -11.45 -5.39
C GLU A 3 -2.69 -11.41 -3.89
N HIS A 4 -1.99 -10.38 -3.45
CA HIS A 4 -1.67 -10.17 -2.04
C HIS A 4 -2.29 -8.86 -1.57
N GLU A 5 -2.91 -8.89 -0.40
CA GLU A 5 -3.52 -7.71 0.20
C GLU A 5 -2.69 -7.24 1.38
N PHE A 6 -2.42 -5.95 1.39
CA PHE A 6 -1.69 -5.33 2.49
C PHE A 6 -1.92 -3.83 2.44
N THR A 7 -1.57 -3.15 3.52
CA THR A 7 -1.73 -1.70 3.63
C THR A 7 -0.39 -1.08 3.96
N LEU A 8 0.01 -0.05 3.21
CA LEU A 8 1.17 0.75 3.53
C LEU A 8 0.71 1.98 4.29
N ILE A 9 1.29 2.18 5.48
CA ILE A 9 1.02 3.38 6.27
C ILE A 9 2.11 4.38 5.95
N LEU A 10 1.71 5.57 5.50
CA LEU A 10 2.65 6.58 5.05
C LEU A 10 3.11 7.45 6.21
N THR A 11 4.31 8.06 6.06
CA THR A 11 4.85 8.95 7.07
C THR A 11 4.19 10.31 7.06
N ALA A 12 3.57 10.69 5.94
CA ALA A 12 2.92 11.99 5.80
C ALA A 12 1.73 11.87 4.86
N ASP A 13 0.79 12.80 5.01
CA ASP A 13 -0.40 12.86 4.18
C ASP A 13 -0.02 13.46 2.83
N PRO A 14 -0.23 12.78 1.70
CA PRO A 14 0.13 13.34 0.40
C PRO A 14 -0.76 14.52 0.04
N ASN A 15 -0.16 15.51 -0.59
CA ASN A 15 -0.93 16.60 -1.15
C ASN A 15 -1.56 16.15 -2.49
N ASP A 16 -2.36 17.03 -3.11
CA ASP A 16 -3.06 16.67 -4.34
C ASP A 16 -2.11 16.24 -5.46
N GLU A 17 -0.99 16.92 -5.58
CA GLU A 17 -0.01 16.62 -6.61
C GLU A 17 0.64 15.26 -6.38
N GLU A 18 0.96 14.95 -5.12
CA GLU A 18 1.54 13.67 -4.76
C GLU A 18 0.54 12.54 -4.94
N ALA A 19 -0.73 12.78 -4.59
CA ALA A 19 -1.79 11.79 -4.80
C ALA A 19 -1.97 11.48 -6.28
N ASP A 20 -1.97 12.51 -7.12
CA ASP A 20 -2.06 12.32 -8.56
C ASP A 20 -0.88 11.51 -9.09
N ARG A 21 0.31 11.77 -8.56
CA ARG A 21 1.51 11.05 -8.96
C ARG A 21 1.41 9.58 -8.58
N LEU A 22 0.89 9.29 -7.38
CA LEU A 22 0.68 7.91 -6.95
C LEU A 22 -0.26 7.18 -7.90
N TYR A 23 -1.41 7.78 -8.22
CA TYR A 23 -2.38 7.14 -9.11
C TYR A 23 -1.86 6.99 -10.53
N GLY A 24 -0.86 7.75 -10.91
CA GLY A 24 -0.19 7.59 -12.20
C GLY A 24 0.82 6.45 -12.21
N ILE A 25 1.28 6.01 -11.05
CA ILE A 25 2.30 4.97 -10.93
C ILE A 25 1.66 3.58 -10.81
N PHE A 26 0.56 3.48 -10.06
CA PHE A 26 -0.11 2.19 -9.85
C PHE A 26 -1.62 2.36 -9.91
N ASN A 27 -2.31 1.25 -10.15
CA ASN A 27 -3.77 1.23 -10.20
C ASN A 27 -4.37 0.13 -9.32
N ASP A 28 -3.55 -0.53 -8.52
CA ASP A 28 -3.96 -1.64 -7.66
C ASP A 28 -3.95 -1.26 -6.18
N GLY A 29 -3.99 0.03 -5.88
CA GLY A 29 -4.03 0.53 -4.53
C GLY A 29 -5.04 1.66 -4.37
N THR A 30 -5.56 1.80 -3.17
CA THR A 30 -6.51 2.86 -2.83
C THR A 30 -5.95 3.70 -1.70
N LEU A 31 -5.78 4.99 -1.97
CA LEU A 31 -5.30 5.94 -0.97
C LEU A 31 -6.47 6.41 -0.12
N SER A 32 -6.29 6.42 1.19
CA SER A 32 -7.27 6.97 2.11
C SER A 32 -6.57 7.57 3.32
N THR A 33 -7.27 8.45 4.03
CA THR A 33 -6.75 9.04 5.25
C THR A 33 -7.76 8.76 6.35
N ILE A 34 -7.32 8.06 7.38
CA ILE A 34 -8.18 7.67 8.50
C ILE A 34 -7.55 8.20 9.77
N ALA A 35 -8.29 9.03 10.50
CA ALA A 35 -7.84 9.64 11.75
C ALA A 35 -6.52 10.40 11.57
N GLY A 36 -6.36 11.08 10.43
CA GLY A 36 -5.17 11.85 10.15
C GLY A 36 -3.98 11.04 9.65
N VAL A 37 -4.17 9.74 9.45
CA VAL A 37 -3.10 8.87 8.98
C VAL A 37 -3.38 8.44 7.54
N ALA A 38 -2.46 8.76 6.64
CA ALA A 38 -2.58 8.39 5.24
C ALA A 38 -2.14 6.94 5.06
N GLN A 39 -2.90 6.20 4.29
CA GLN A 39 -2.59 4.80 4.02
C GLN A 39 -3.03 4.41 2.63
N ILE A 40 -2.38 3.39 2.06
CA ILE A 40 -2.72 2.86 0.74
C ILE A 40 -2.96 1.37 0.90
N ARG A 41 -4.16 0.94 0.57
CA ARG A 41 -4.50 -0.48 0.59
C ARG A 41 -4.25 -1.06 -0.79
N PHE A 42 -3.39 -2.05 -0.87
CA PHE A 42 -3.00 -2.70 -2.12
C PHE A 42 -3.62 -4.08 -2.27
N HIS A 43 -3.94 -4.39 -3.53
CA HIS A 43 -4.31 -5.74 -3.97
C HIS A 43 -3.38 -6.06 -5.13
N ARG A 44 -2.18 -6.51 -4.84
CA ARG A 44 -1.14 -6.62 -5.85
C ARG A 44 -0.79 -8.06 -6.17
N GLU A 45 -0.70 -8.35 -7.45
CA GLU A 45 -0.24 -9.66 -7.90
C GLU A 45 1.28 -9.71 -7.89
N ALA A 46 1.81 -10.77 -7.31
CA ALA A 46 3.25 -11.01 -7.26
C ALA A 46 3.51 -12.47 -6.93
N ALA A 47 4.75 -12.89 -7.09
CA ALA A 47 5.13 -14.27 -6.78
C ALA A 47 5.08 -14.53 -5.28
N SER A 48 5.32 -13.50 -4.46
CA SER A 48 5.26 -13.61 -3.01
C SER A 48 4.75 -12.32 -2.40
N LEU A 49 4.29 -12.40 -1.15
CA LEU A 49 3.86 -11.23 -0.41
C LEU A 49 5.03 -10.25 -0.24
N GLU A 50 6.21 -10.75 0.02
CA GLU A 50 7.39 -9.91 0.19
C GLU A 50 7.66 -9.08 -1.07
N GLU A 51 7.58 -9.70 -2.24
CA GLU A 51 7.79 -9.01 -3.50
C GLU A 51 6.70 -7.96 -3.74
N ALA A 52 5.46 -8.29 -3.42
CA ALA A 52 4.35 -7.37 -3.56
C ALA A 52 4.59 -6.12 -2.70
N ILE A 53 4.96 -6.31 -1.45
CA ILE A 53 5.22 -5.20 -0.52
C ILE A 53 6.40 -4.37 -1.00
N ARG A 54 7.49 -5.02 -1.39
CA ARG A 54 8.70 -4.33 -1.82
C ARG A 54 8.44 -3.45 -3.04
N SER A 55 7.72 -3.97 -4.02
CA SER A 55 7.41 -3.21 -5.23
C SER A 55 6.47 -2.05 -4.93
N ALA A 56 5.51 -2.24 -4.01
CA ALA A 56 4.59 -1.19 -3.62
C ALA A 56 5.33 -0.06 -2.89
N MET A 57 6.27 -0.41 -2.02
CA MET A 57 7.09 0.59 -1.32
C MET A 57 7.95 1.39 -2.31
N ALA A 58 8.47 0.72 -3.33
CA ALA A 58 9.24 1.40 -4.37
C ALA A 58 8.37 2.39 -5.14
N ASP A 59 7.13 2.02 -5.43
CA ASP A 59 6.19 2.90 -6.12
C ASP A 59 5.89 4.15 -5.27
N VAL A 60 5.67 3.97 -3.99
CA VAL A 60 5.42 5.08 -3.07
C VAL A 60 6.62 6.02 -3.02
N ARG A 61 7.82 5.45 -2.96
CA ARG A 61 9.05 6.25 -2.94
C ARG A 61 9.22 7.02 -4.25
N ALA A 62 8.87 6.41 -5.38
CA ALA A 62 8.96 7.07 -6.68
C ALA A 62 8.04 8.29 -6.75
N ALA A 63 6.98 8.31 -5.97
CA ALA A 63 6.08 9.46 -5.90
C ALA A 63 6.58 10.53 -4.91
N GLY A 64 7.69 10.29 -4.23
CA GLY A 64 8.25 11.24 -3.27
C GLY A 64 7.77 11.06 -1.84
N LEU A 65 7.19 9.90 -1.54
CA LEU A 65 6.65 9.61 -0.22
C LEU A 65 7.41 8.44 0.41
N ASP A 66 7.22 8.24 1.70
CA ASP A 66 7.84 7.15 2.44
C ASP A 66 6.81 6.33 3.18
N THR A 67 7.11 5.06 3.36
CA THR A 67 6.29 4.13 4.11
C THR A 67 6.80 4.04 5.55
N GLU A 68 5.91 4.25 6.51
CA GLU A 68 6.26 4.13 7.91
C GLU A 68 6.22 2.67 8.35
N ARG A 69 5.19 1.96 7.96
CA ARG A 69 5.04 0.53 8.28
C ARG A 69 4.08 -0.14 7.32
N VAL A 70 4.08 -1.45 7.35
CA VAL A 70 3.17 -2.27 6.53
C VAL A 70 2.23 -3.01 7.48
N GLU A 71 0.94 -3.01 7.14
CA GLU A 71 -0.06 -3.76 7.90
C GLU A 71 -0.65 -4.84 7.03
N ILE A 72 -0.75 -6.04 7.57
CA ILE A 72 -1.32 -7.19 6.89
C ILE A 72 -2.53 -7.63 7.70
N GLU A 73 -3.66 -7.79 7.03
CA GLU A 73 -4.89 -8.14 7.73
C GLU A 73 -4.88 -9.60 8.15
N PRO A 74 -5.13 -9.86 9.43
CA PRO A 74 -5.04 -11.23 9.94
C PRO A 74 -6.23 -12.12 9.58
N GLU A 75 -7.32 -11.57 9.06
CA GLU A 75 -8.48 -12.41 8.74
C GLU A 75 -8.19 -13.42 7.64
N MET A 76 -7.11 -13.21 6.90
CA MET A 76 -6.66 -14.18 5.90
C MET A 76 -5.88 -15.32 6.51
N VAL A 77 -5.50 -15.21 7.77
CA VAL A 77 -4.64 -16.16 8.47
C VAL A 77 -5.31 -16.57 9.77
N GLY A 78 -5.36 -17.86 10.02
CA GLY A 78 -5.90 -18.34 11.29
C GLY A 78 -7.36 -18.02 11.51
N GLN A 79 -8.09 -17.87 10.46
CA GLN A 79 -9.53 -17.62 10.53
C GLN A 79 -10.19 -18.79 11.22
N PRO A 80 -10.83 -18.58 12.35
CA PRO A 80 -11.50 -19.70 13.04
C PRO A 80 -12.62 -20.23 12.19
N ALA A 81 -12.72 -21.51 12.20
CA ALA A 81 -13.77 -22.16 11.45
C ALA A 81 -15.14 -21.82 12.03
#